data_bc5c15bbc9c84be69a85f4935d7587e5
#
_entry.id   bc5c15bbc9c84be69a85f4935d7587e5
#
_cell.length_a   1.000
_cell.length_b   1.000
_cell.length_c   1.000
_cell.angle_alpha   90.00
_cell.angle_beta   90.00
_cell.angle_gamma   90.00
#
_symmetry.space_group_name_H-M   'P 1'
#
loop_
_entity.id
_entity.type
_entity.pdbx_description
1 polymer ?
#
loop_
_entity_poly.entity_id
_entity_poly.type
_entity_poly.pdbx_seq_one_letter_code
_entity_poly.pdbx_strand_id
1 'polypeptide(L)'
;KPVIAAIHGVCVGAGLAYASACDRRFADSTTKMSAIFTNVGVAPDCGISYFLPRIAGFSNALMMVETGKIFKAEECKQQGIVDELVPEGQDFAAAMDYAKMLAQRPSVAVDMARRLIHMSQRATLDEILDYEGLAGVCVAASADAKEGTMAFMEKRKPVYRGF
;
A
#
# COMPACT_ATOMS: atom_id res chain seq x y z
N LYS A 1 0.94 -7.20 -8.94
CA LYS A 1 0.56 -7.87 -7.66
C LYS A 1 0.70 -6.88 -6.51
N PRO A 2 -0.12 -6.95 -5.45
CA PRO A 2 0.08 -6.18 -4.24
C PRO A 2 1.44 -6.47 -3.58
N VAL A 3 2.07 -5.43 -3.03
CA VAL A 3 3.32 -5.50 -2.28
C VAL A 3 3.06 -5.00 -0.85
N ILE A 4 3.44 -5.79 0.14
CA ILE A 4 3.15 -5.53 1.55
C ILE A 4 4.48 -5.44 2.31
N ALA A 5 4.68 -4.36 3.06
CA ALA A 5 5.82 -4.21 3.95
C ALA A 5 5.47 -4.71 5.35
N ALA A 6 6.31 -5.56 5.91
CA ALA A 6 6.38 -5.88 7.34
C ALA A 6 7.60 -5.16 7.91
N ILE A 7 7.40 -4.34 8.93
CA ILE A 7 8.40 -3.38 9.41
C ILE A 7 8.64 -3.59 10.89
N HIS A 8 9.89 -3.89 11.21
CA HIS A 8 10.36 -4.12 12.57
C HIS A 8 11.55 -3.19 12.90
N GLY A 9 11.56 -2.59 14.08
CA GLY A 9 12.67 -1.77 14.54
C GLY A 9 12.89 -0.50 13.71
N VAL A 10 14.07 -0.30 13.14
CA VAL A 10 14.45 0.95 12.46
C VAL A 10 14.22 0.89 10.96
N CYS A 11 13.39 1.80 10.45
CA CYS A 11 13.06 1.94 9.03
C CYS A 11 13.30 3.39 8.59
N VAL A 12 14.52 3.70 8.12
CA VAL A 12 14.95 5.07 7.82
C VAL A 12 15.57 5.20 6.44
N GLY A 13 15.61 6.42 5.90
CA GLY A 13 16.23 6.72 4.60
C GLY A 13 15.64 5.86 3.47
N ALA A 14 16.50 5.10 2.77
CA ALA A 14 16.08 4.18 1.71
C ALA A 14 15.08 3.11 2.19
N GLY A 15 15.20 2.61 3.43
CA GLY A 15 14.24 1.69 4.03
C GLY A 15 12.84 2.29 4.09
N LEU A 16 12.71 3.53 4.56
CA LEU A 16 11.44 4.26 4.55
C LEU A 16 10.93 4.50 3.12
N ALA A 17 11.83 4.79 2.16
CA ALA A 17 11.44 4.97 0.76
C ALA A 17 10.82 3.69 0.18
N TYR A 18 11.45 2.53 0.39
CA TYR A 18 10.92 1.23 -0.06
C TYR A 18 9.61 0.87 0.63
N ALA A 19 9.51 1.07 1.94
CA ALA A 19 8.26 0.86 2.66
C ALA A 19 7.13 1.75 2.13
N SER A 20 7.44 3.03 1.82
CA SER A 20 6.48 3.99 1.27
C SER A 20 6.00 3.61 -0.14
N ALA A 21 6.80 2.89 -0.92
CA ALA A 21 6.46 2.39 -2.26
C ALA A 21 5.56 1.14 -2.22
N CYS A 22 5.46 0.46 -1.07
CA CYS A 22 4.57 -0.68 -0.90
C CYS A 22 3.10 -0.25 -0.82
N ASP A 23 2.19 -1.16 -1.19
CA ASP A 23 0.74 -0.90 -1.16
C ASP A 23 0.19 -0.86 0.28
N ARG A 24 0.79 -1.65 1.19
CA ARG A 24 0.42 -1.71 2.62
C ARG A 24 1.65 -1.85 3.50
N ARG A 25 1.59 -1.28 4.69
CA ARG A 25 2.68 -1.24 5.69
C ARG A 25 2.16 -1.68 7.04
N PHE A 26 2.63 -2.83 7.49
CA PHE A 26 2.42 -3.37 8.84
C PHE A 26 3.67 -3.08 9.65
N ALA A 27 3.54 -2.43 10.78
CA ALA A 27 4.66 -2.13 11.66
C ALA A 27 4.38 -2.63 13.07
N ASP A 28 5.41 -3.03 13.79
CA ASP A 28 5.27 -3.34 15.20
C ASP A 28 5.53 -2.12 16.09
N SER A 29 5.23 -2.24 17.38
CA SER A 29 5.34 -1.16 18.36
C SER A 29 6.76 -0.67 18.61
N THR A 30 7.79 -1.40 18.18
CA THR A 30 9.20 -1.00 18.31
C THR A 30 9.68 -0.13 17.14
N THR A 31 8.87 -0.04 16.08
CA THR A 31 9.25 0.63 14.82
C THR A 31 9.53 2.12 15.03
N LYS A 32 10.61 2.57 14.39
CA LYS A 32 11.02 3.97 14.31
C LYS A 32 11.30 4.33 12.88
N MET A 33 10.73 5.44 12.40
CA MET A 33 10.87 5.87 11.01
C MET A 33 11.41 7.30 10.92
N SER A 34 12.22 7.56 9.90
CA SER A 34 12.75 8.91 9.61
C SER A 34 13.16 9.03 8.14
N ALA A 35 12.89 10.20 7.55
CA ALA A 35 13.50 10.63 6.30
C ALA A 35 14.85 11.30 6.57
N ILE A 36 15.80 10.55 7.10
CA ILE A 36 17.07 10.98 7.70
C ILE A 36 18.07 11.66 6.73
N PHE A 37 17.78 11.76 5.46
CA PHE A 37 18.70 12.21 4.40
C PHE A 37 19.42 13.53 4.74
N THR A 38 18.68 14.54 5.17
CA THR A 38 19.23 15.86 5.49
C THR A 38 20.15 15.85 6.72
N ASN A 39 19.96 14.91 7.64
CA ASN A 39 20.84 14.76 8.81
C ASN A 39 22.28 14.33 8.43
N VAL A 40 22.42 13.70 7.26
CA VAL A 40 23.73 13.30 6.71
C VAL A 40 24.15 14.17 5.51
N GLY A 41 23.45 15.29 5.27
CA GLY A 41 23.80 16.27 4.26
C GLY A 41 23.50 15.85 2.83
N VAL A 42 22.61 14.88 2.61
CA VAL A 42 22.20 14.43 1.27
C VAL A 42 20.73 14.74 1.00
N ALA A 43 20.38 14.87 -0.29
CA ALA A 43 19.00 15.03 -0.71
C ALA A 43 18.25 13.69 -0.62
N PRO A 44 16.91 13.70 -0.44
CA PRO A 44 16.08 12.51 -0.56
C PRO A 44 16.24 11.82 -1.90
N ASP A 45 16.30 10.47 -1.88
CA ASP A 45 16.43 9.61 -3.05
C ASP A 45 15.44 8.41 -2.99
N CYS A 46 15.68 7.36 -3.78
CA CYS A 46 14.88 6.13 -3.81
C CYS A 46 13.37 6.36 -4.00
N GLY A 47 12.95 7.50 -4.53
CA GLY A 47 11.56 7.84 -4.79
C GLY A 47 10.76 8.31 -3.56
N ILE A 48 11.39 8.53 -2.40
CA ILE A 48 10.67 8.95 -1.19
C ILE A 48 9.92 10.27 -1.39
N SER A 49 10.49 11.21 -2.16
CA SER A 49 9.86 12.50 -2.48
C SER A 49 8.56 12.35 -3.29
N TYR A 50 8.37 11.20 -3.94
CA TYR A 50 7.12 10.87 -4.64
C TYR A 50 6.12 10.16 -3.73
N PHE A 51 6.58 9.14 -2.99
CA PHE A 51 5.69 8.28 -2.23
C PHE A 51 5.26 8.87 -0.88
N LEU A 52 6.20 9.46 -0.13
CA LEU A 52 5.93 9.94 1.24
C LEU A 52 4.81 10.99 1.31
N PRO A 53 4.78 12.05 0.45
CA PRO A 53 3.69 13.03 0.50
C PRO A 53 2.32 12.44 0.13
N ARG A 54 2.28 11.32 -0.61
CA ARG A 54 1.04 10.64 -1.00
C ARG A 54 0.44 9.80 0.12
N ILE A 55 1.26 9.35 1.06
CA ILE A 55 0.79 8.54 2.21
C ILE A 55 0.66 9.37 3.49
N ALA A 56 1.57 10.31 3.75
CA ALA A 56 1.60 11.11 4.97
C ALA A 56 0.98 12.51 4.80
N GLY A 57 0.67 12.91 3.55
CA GLY A 57 0.34 14.28 3.20
C GLY A 57 1.57 15.18 3.06
N PHE A 58 1.42 16.28 2.29
CA PHE A 58 2.53 17.15 1.91
C PHE A 58 3.26 17.77 3.12
N SER A 59 2.51 18.31 4.08
CA SER A 59 3.10 19.01 5.23
C SER A 59 3.93 18.08 6.13
N ASN A 60 3.42 16.87 6.41
CA ASN A 60 4.15 15.89 7.20
C ASN A 60 5.40 15.39 6.48
N ALA A 61 5.28 15.11 5.18
CA ALA A 61 6.41 14.67 4.37
C ALA A 61 7.52 15.74 4.33
N LEU A 62 7.14 17.01 4.13
CA LEU A 62 8.08 18.13 4.12
C LEU A 62 8.80 18.24 5.47
N MET A 63 8.07 18.26 6.58
CA MET A 63 8.63 18.32 7.92
C MET A 63 9.57 17.14 8.20
N MET A 64 9.23 15.92 7.76
CA MET A 64 10.09 14.73 7.94
C MET A 64 11.42 14.86 7.20
N VAL A 65 11.41 15.34 5.94
CA VAL A 65 12.64 15.49 5.16
C VAL A 65 13.48 16.69 5.60
N GLU A 66 12.86 17.78 6.03
CA GLU A 66 13.58 18.99 6.51
C GLU A 66 14.26 18.74 7.85
N THR A 67 13.60 18.04 8.75
CA THR A 67 14.11 17.89 10.14
C THR A 67 14.86 16.60 10.38
N GLY A 68 14.65 15.58 9.54
CA GLY A 68 15.14 14.21 9.79
C GLY A 68 14.67 13.65 11.15
N LYS A 69 13.58 14.19 11.72
CA LYS A 69 13.02 13.73 13.00
C LYS A 69 12.68 12.25 12.93
N ILE A 70 13.00 11.54 14.01
CA ILE A 70 12.58 10.15 14.20
C ILE A 70 11.17 10.12 14.79
N PHE A 71 10.28 9.41 14.12
CA PHE A 71 8.89 9.15 14.54
C PHE A 71 8.78 7.75 15.12
N LYS A 72 8.06 7.63 16.23
CA LYS A 72 7.70 6.33 16.80
C LYS A 72 6.53 5.70 16.03
N ALA A 73 6.32 4.42 16.23
CA ALA A 73 5.29 3.64 15.53
C ALA A 73 3.89 4.26 15.60
N GLU A 74 3.48 4.74 16.77
CA GLU A 74 2.19 5.40 17.00
C GLU A 74 2.06 6.70 16.21
N GLU A 75 3.12 7.54 16.19
CA GLU A 75 3.15 8.77 15.42
C GLU A 75 3.04 8.47 13.91
N CYS A 76 3.74 7.41 13.44
CA CYS A 76 3.69 6.98 12.04
C CYS A 76 2.29 6.48 11.65
N LYS A 77 1.60 5.76 12.55
CA LYS A 77 0.21 5.33 12.34
C LYS A 77 -0.73 6.53 12.26
N GLN A 78 -0.60 7.49 13.17
CA GLN A 78 -1.42 8.71 13.19
C GLN A 78 -1.25 9.57 11.92
N GLN A 79 -0.05 9.56 11.35
CA GLN A 79 0.27 10.31 10.13
C GLN A 79 -0.02 9.54 8.82
N GLY A 80 -0.53 8.32 8.90
CA GLY A 80 -0.85 7.49 7.73
C GLY A 80 0.36 6.84 7.06
N ILE A 81 1.56 6.94 7.65
CA ILE A 81 2.77 6.28 7.12
C ILE A 81 2.70 4.77 7.33
N VAL A 82 2.13 4.35 8.45
CA VAL A 82 1.86 2.95 8.79
C VAL A 82 0.37 2.69 8.66
N ASP A 83 -0.01 1.64 7.94
CA ASP A 83 -1.42 1.26 7.76
C ASP A 83 -1.95 0.45 8.93
N GLU A 84 -1.13 -0.44 9.50
CA GLU A 84 -1.49 -1.26 10.67
C GLU A 84 -0.34 -1.30 11.67
N LEU A 85 -0.67 -1.01 12.94
CA LEU A 85 0.25 -1.12 14.06
C LEU A 85 -0.12 -2.35 14.90
N VAL A 86 0.87 -3.21 15.12
CA VAL A 86 0.70 -4.47 15.85
C VAL A 86 1.67 -4.57 17.03
N PRO A 87 1.45 -5.48 18.00
CA PRO A 87 2.40 -5.74 19.06
C PRO A 87 3.78 -6.14 18.54
N GLU A 88 4.81 -5.95 19.38
CA GLU A 88 6.20 -6.28 19.06
C GLU A 88 6.34 -7.70 18.48
N GLY A 89 7.06 -7.82 17.36
CA GLY A 89 7.36 -9.07 16.67
C GLY A 89 6.20 -9.70 15.91
N GLN A 90 5.04 -9.03 15.80
CA GLN A 90 3.87 -9.56 15.08
C GLN A 90 3.68 -8.96 13.67
N ASP A 91 4.55 -8.06 13.24
CA ASP A 91 4.49 -7.36 11.96
C ASP A 91 4.45 -8.31 10.76
N PHE A 92 5.35 -9.31 10.73
CA PHE A 92 5.40 -10.29 9.64
C PHE A 92 4.18 -11.21 9.62
N ALA A 93 3.73 -11.68 10.78
CA ALA A 93 2.55 -12.55 10.86
C ALA A 93 1.29 -11.82 10.38
N ALA A 94 1.07 -10.58 10.83
CA ALA A 94 -0.05 -9.76 10.40
C ALA A 94 -0.02 -9.42 8.90
N ALA A 95 1.15 -9.06 8.37
CA ALA A 95 1.35 -8.82 6.94
C ALA A 95 1.07 -10.09 6.11
N MET A 96 1.50 -11.25 6.59
CA MET A 96 1.28 -12.54 5.94
C MET A 96 -0.21 -12.93 5.95
N ASP A 97 -0.91 -12.69 7.05
CA ASP A 97 -2.36 -12.97 7.13
C ASP A 97 -3.15 -12.06 6.18
N TYR A 98 -2.76 -10.80 6.06
CA TYR A 98 -3.33 -9.90 5.05
C TYR A 98 -3.03 -10.38 3.62
N ALA A 99 -1.80 -10.83 3.34
CA ALA A 99 -1.43 -11.39 2.04
C ALA A 99 -2.24 -12.65 1.69
N LYS A 100 -2.43 -13.57 2.65
CA LYS A 100 -3.27 -14.77 2.48
C LYS A 100 -4.73 -14.40 2.22
N MET A 101 -5.25 -13.39 2.90
CA MET A 101 -6.61 -12.88 2.66
C MET A 101 -6.74 -12.34 1.22
N LEU A 102 -5.77 -11.55 0.75
CA LEU A 102 -5.74 -11.06 -0.63
C LEU A 102 -5.62 -12.18 -1.67
N ALA A 103 -4.83 -13.22 -1.37
CA ALA A 103 -4.66 -14.38 -2.26
C ALA A 103 -5.96 -15.18 -2.47
N GLN A 104 -6.95 -15.02 -1.60
CA GLN A 104 -8.28 -15.61 -1.75
C GLN A 104 -9.26 -14.71 -2.54
N ARG A 105 -8.81 -13.57 -3.03
CA ARG A 105 -9.64 -12.63 -3.80
C ARG A 105 -9.45 -12.87 -5.31
N PRO A 106 -10.39 -12.41 -6.15
CA PRO A 106 -10.27 -12.54 -7.61
C PRO A 106 -9.06 -11.72 -8.08
N SER A 107 -7.97 -12.40 -8.46
CA SER A 107 -6.67 -11.77 -8.66
C SER A 107 -6.65 -10.73 -9.79
N VAL A 108 -7.38 -10.98 -10.88
CA VAL A 108 -7.49 -10.04 -12.02
C VAL A 108 -8.17 -8.74 -11.56
N ALA A 109 -9.29 -8.85 -10.82
CA ALA A 109 -10.01 -7.70 -10.31
C ALA A 109 -9.17 -6.90 -9.30
N VAL A 110 -8.46 -7.58 -8.39
CA VAL A 110 -7.55 -6.93 -7.41
C VAL A 110 -6.43 -6.19 -8.11
N ASP A 111 -5.80 -6.79 -9.13
CA ASP A 111 -4.69 -6.14 -9.87
C ASP A 111 -5.20 -4.92 -10.65
N MET A 112 -6.34 -5.02 -11.33
CA MET A 112 -6.92 -3.88 -12.07
C MET A 112 -7.34 -2.75 -11.11
N ALA A 113 -8.02 -3.05 -10.02
CA ALA A 113 -8.39 -2.05 -9.02
C ALA A 113 -7.15 -1.34 -8.44
N ARG A 114 -6.11 -2.09 -8.10
CA ARG A 114 -4.84 -1.52 -7.62
C ARG A 114 -4.23 -0.57 -8.65
N ARG A 115 -4.15 -0.97 -9.92
CA ARG A 115 -3.61 -0.13 -11.02
C ARG A 115 -4.40 1.16 -11.17
N LEU A 116 -5.73 1.11 -11.15
CA LEU A 116 -6.59 2.29 -11.27
C LEU A 116 -6.34 3.27 -10.12
N ILE A 117 -6.25 2.79 -8.88
CA ILE A 117 -5.94 3.65 -7.71
C ILE A 117 -4.55 4.30 -7.85
N HIS A 118 -3.52 3.56 -8.29
CA HIS A 118 -2.21 4.16 -8.54
C HIS A 118 -2.22 5.18 -9.69
N MET A 119 -3.01 4.95 -10.73
CA MET A 119 -3.17 5.87 -11.86
C MET A 119 -3.88 7.15 -11.46
N SER A 120 -4.89 7.09 -10.57
CA SER A 120 -5.66 8.25 -10.11
C SER A 120 -4.79 9.34 -9.49
N GLN A 121 -3.57 9.00 -9.04
CA GLN A 121 -2.62 9.97 -8.49
C GLN A 121 -2.01 10.92 -9.54
N ARG A 122 -2.25 10.70 -10.84
CA ARG A 122 -1.63 11.45 -11.93
C ARG A 122 -2.54 11.67 -13.15
N ALA A 123 -3.63 10.94 -13.25
CA ALA A 123 -4.55 11.00 -14.38
C ALA A 123 -5.72 11.96 -14.07
N THR A 124 -6.32 12.51 -15.11
CA THR A 124 -7.58 13.26 -15.03
C THR A 124 -8.76 12.31 -14.78
N LEU A 125 -9.93 12.87 -14.39
CA LEU A 125 -11.13 12.07 -14.22
C LEU A 125 -11.53 11.35 -15.51
N ASP A 126 -11.48 12.04 -16.66
CA ASP A 126 -11.87 11.46 -17.95
C ASP A 126 -10.97 10.28 -18.30
N GLU A 127 -9.66 10.42 -18.13
CA GLU A 127 -8.72 9.30 -18.34
C GLU A 127 -8.99 8.11 -17.39
N ILE A 128 -9.32 8.37 -16.13
CA ILE A 128 -9.66 7.29 -15.19
C ILE A 128 -10.93 6.58 -15.61
N LEU A 129 -11.98 7.29 -16.04
CA LEU A 129 -13.22 6.67 -16.52
C LEU A 129 -12.97 5.77 -17.74
N ASP A 130 -12.13 6.19 -18.67
CA ASP A 130 -11.74 5.36 -19.81
C ASP A 130 -10.99 4.11 -19.39
N TYR A 131 -10.03 4.23 -18.44
CA TYR A 131 -9.29 3.09 -17.91
C TYR A 131 -10.18 2.15 -17.09
N GLU A 132 -11.15 2.65 -16.34
CA GLU A 132 -12.15 1.82 -15.63
C GLU A 132 -12.98 1.01 -16.61
N GLY A 133 -13.39 1.60 -17.74
CA GLY A 133 -14.08 0.90 -18.82
C GLY A 133 -13.26 -0.27 -19.37
N LEU A 134 -11.97 -0.02 -19.69
CA LEU A 134 -11.05 -1.06 -20.18
C LEU A 134 -10.79 -2.14 -19.13
N ALA A 135 -10.57 -1.75 -17.88
CA ALA A 135 -10.38 -2.70 -16.77
C ALA A 135 -11.62 -3.57 -16.56
N GLY A 136 -12.82 -2.98 -16.67
CA GLY A 136 -14.10 -3.71 -16.61
C GLY A 136 -14.19 -4.82 -17.65
N VAL A 137 -13.81 -4.54 -18.91
CA VAL A 137 -13.76 -5.55 -19.98
C VAL A 137 -12.76 -6.67 -19.64
N CYS A 138 -11.56 -6.32 -19.19
CA CYS A 138 -10.55 -7.31 -18.80
C CYS A 138 -11.02 -8.21 -17.66
N VAL A 139 -11.64 -7.62 -16.63
CA VAL A 139 -12.16 -8.37 -15.47
C VAL A 139 -13.33 -9.26 -15.87
N ALA A 140 -14.28 -8.76 -16.68
CA ALA A 140 -15.45 -9.51 -17.13
C ALA A 140 -15.08 -10.78 -17.93
N ALA A 141 -13.94 -10.78 -18.60
CA ALA A 141 -13.44 -11.95 -19.32
C ALA A 141 -12.92 -13.08 -18.41
N SER A 142 -12.65 -12.79 -17.12
CA SER A 142 -12.09 -13.77 -16.19
C SER A 142 -13.12 -14.79 -15.71
N ALA A 143 -12.64 -15.99 -15.36
CA ALA A 143 -13.49 -17.04 -14.74
C ALA A 143 -13.99 -16.60 -13.36
N ASP A 144 -13.15 -15.85 -12.61
CA ASP A 144 -13.47 -15.37 -11.27
C ASP A 144 -14.60 -14.32 -11.28
N ALA A 145 -14.75 -13.51 -12.34
CA ALA A 145 -15.88 -12.57 -12.48
C ALA A 145 -17.21 -13.32 -12.62
N LYS A 146 -17.23 -14.40 -13.40
CA LYS A 146 -18.41 -15.26 -13.56
C LYS A 146 -18.78 -15.95 -12.25
N GLU A 147 -17.79 -16.54 -11.59
CA GLU A 147 -17.97 -17.18 -10.28
C GLU A 147 -18.48 -16.18 -9.23
N GLY A 148 -17.90 -14.99 -9.14
CA GLY A 148 -18.31 -13.95 -8.20
C GLY A 148 -19.75 -13.52 -8.40
N THR A 149 -20.16 -13.32 -9.66
CA THR A 149 -21.53 -12.95 -10.02
C THR A 149 -22.53 -14.08 -9.68
N MET A 150 -22.21 -15.31 -10.03
CA MET A 150 -23.09 -16.46 -9.73
C MET A 150 -23.20 -16.69 -8.22
N ALA A 151 -22.08 -16.67 -7.49
CA ALA A 151 -22.08 -16.85 -6.05
C ALA A 151 -22.90 -15.76 -5.32
N PHE A 152 -22.84 -14.52 -5.81
CA PHE A 152 -23.67 -13.42 -5.29
C PHE A 152 -25.16 -13.67 -5.50
N MET A 153 -25.58 -14.09 -6.70
CA MET A 153 -26.98 -14.42 -7.01
C MET A 153 -27.49 -15.61 -6.18
N GLU A 154 -26.64 -16.62 -5.98
CA GLU A 154 -26.95 -17.83 -5.22
C GLU A 154 -26.79 -17.65 -3.70
N LYS A 155 -26.35 -16.48 -3.24
CA LYS A 155 -26.09 -16.16 -1.81
C LYS A 155 -25.12 -17.13 -1.13
N ARG A 156 -24.13 -17.63 -1.86
CA ARG A 156 -23.07 -18.49 -1.37
C ARG A 156 -21.70 -17.78 -1.38
N LYS A 157 -20.74 -18.35 -0.66
CA LYS A 157 -19.35 -17.87 -0.71
C LYS A 157 -18.71 -18.24 -2.06
N PRO A 158 -18.07 -17.29 -2.77
CA PRO A 158 -17.37 -17.58 -4.03
C PRO A 158 -16.08 -18.36 -3.79
N VAL A 159 -15.64 -19.11 -4.80
CA VAL A 159 -14.37 -19.84 -4.83
C VAL A 159 -13.56 -19.33 -6.02
N TYR A 160 -12.65 -18.40 -5.76
CA TYR A 160 -11.82 -17.81 -6.80
C TYR A 160 -10.59 -18.65 -7.12
N ARG A 161 -10.17 -18.66 -8.38
CA ARG A 161 -9.04 -19.45 -8.90
C ARG A 161 -7.90 -18.58 -9.42
N GLY A 162 -8.10 -17.27 -9.54
CA GLY A 162 -7.08 -16.32 -9.93
C GLY A 162 -6.91 -16.11 -11.45
N PHE A 163 -7.89 -16.50 -12.29
CA PHE A 163 -7.84 -16.34 -13.75
C PHE A 163 -9.22 -16.10 -14.35
#